data_df6b669520b287231359e9310e0c068f
#
_entry.id   df6b669520b287231359e9310e0c068f
#
_cell.length_a   1.000
_cell.length_b   1.000
_cell.length_c   1.000
_cell.angle_alpha   90.00
_cell.angle_beta   90.00
_cell.angle_gamma   90.00
#
_symmetry.space_group_name_H-M   'P 1'
#
loop_
_entity.id
_entity.type
_entity.pdbx_description
1 polymer ?
#
loop_
_entity_poly.entity_id
_entity_poly.type
_entity_poly.pdbx_seq_one_letter_code
_entity_poly.pdbx_strand_id
1 'polypeptide(L)'
;MIQMRTTLDVADNSGAKRVQCIKVLGGSRRRYARLGDVIVVAIKEAMPGTKVKKGDTAKAVVVRVKDDTPRADGSSIRFDENSAVLINPQLEPIGTRIFGPVARELRGKKFMKIISLAPEVL
;
A
#
# COMPACT_ATOMS: atom_id res chain seq x y z
N MET A 1 7.44 -4.13 -9.45
CA MET A 1 6.17 -4.75 -9.04
C MET A 1 6.34 -5.42 -7.70
N ILE A 2 5.27 -5.50 -6.95
CA ILE A 2 5.29 -6.06 -5.60
C ILE A 2 5.00 -7.54 -5.69
N GLN A 3 5.84 -8.35 -5.07
CA GLN A 3 5.64 -9.80 -5.02
C GLN A 3 5.86 -10.29 -3.59
N MET A 4 5.64 -11.59 -3.38
CA MET A 4 5.92 -12.21 -2.08
C MET A 4 7.35 -11.90 -1.66
N ARG A 5 7.55 -11.53 -0.39
CA ARG A 5 8.82 -11.14 0.24
C ARG A 5 9.32 -9.73 -0.11
N THR A 6 8.61 -8.97 -0.93
CA THR A 6 8.96 -7.57 -1.14
C THR A 6 8.73 -6.78 0.15
N THR A 7 9.72 -5.99 0.56
CA THR A 7 9.60 -5.09 1.70
C THR A 7 9.10 -3.73 1.22
N LEU A 8 8.10 -3.19 1.92
CA LEU A 8 7.51 -1.90 1.59
C LEU A 8 7.58 -0.98 2.81
N ASP A 9 7.70 0.31 2.54
CA ASP A 9 7.51 1.33 3.57
C ASP A 9 6.02 1.55 3.78
N VAL A 10 5.65 1.95 5.00
CA VAL A 10 4.24 2.25 5.32
C VAL A 10 4.05 3.76 5.24
N ALA A 11 3.08 4.18 4.44
CA ALA A 11 2.84 5.59 4.13
C ALA A 11 1.73 6.21 4.99
N ASP A 12 1.49 5.67 6.17
CA ASP A 12 0.46 6.20 7.06
C ASP A 12 0.96 6.28 8.51
N ASN A 13 0.10 6.79 9.39
CA ASN A 13 0.40 6.95 10.80
C ASN A 13 -0.21 5.84 11.67
N SER A 14 -0.42 4.66 11.10
CA SER A 14 -0.95 3.52 11.86
C SER A 14 0.02 2.99 12.91
N GLY A 15 1.30 3.33 12.78
CA GLY A 15 2.34 2.87 13.69
C GLY A 15 3.31 1.89 13.07
N ALA A 16 2.93 1.22 12.00
CA ALA A 16 3.85 0.37 11.26
C ALA A 16 4.80 1.23 10.44
N LYS A 17 6.08 0.83 10.38
CA LYS A 17 7.09 1.52 9.59
C LYS A 17 7.47 0.75 8.35
N ARG A 18 7.64 -0.57 8.48
CA ARG A 18 8.00 -1.45 7.39
C ARG A 18 7.18 -2.72 7.44
N VAL A 19 6.78 -3.18 6.26
CA VAL A 19 6.01 -4.41 6.12
C VAL A 19 6.61 -5.24 5.00
N GLN A 20 6.36 -6.54 5.05
CA GLN A 20 6.79 -7.47 4.00
C GLN A 20 5.56 -8.13 3.40
N CYS A 21 5.47 -8.12 2.08
CA CYS A 21 4.38 -8.79 1.38
C CYS A 21 4.51 -10.31 1.56
N ILE A 22 3.45 -10.95 2.07
CA ILE A 22 3.42 -12.40 2.23
C ILE A 22 2.44 -13.04 1.25
N LYS A 23 1.48 -12.30 0.70
CA LYS A 23 0.57 -12.83 -0.30
C LYS A 23 -0.02 -11.70 -1.13
N VAL A 24 -0.14 -11.92 -2.43
CA VAL A 24 -0.86 -11.02 -3.34
C VAL A 24 -2.28 -11.57 -3.53
N LEU A 25 -3.28 -10.76 -3.19
CA LEU A 25 -4.68 -11.14 -3.31
C LEU A 25 -5.20 -10.86 -4.73
N GLY A 26 -6.26 -11.54 -5.12
CA GLY A 26 -6.90 -11.32 -6.41
C GLY A 26 -6.89 -12.51 -7.36
N GLY A 27 -6.53 -13.70 -6.87
CA GLY A 27 -6.55 -14.93 -7.66
C GLY A 27 -5.46 -15.90 -7.26
N SER A 28 -5.68 -17.19 -7.48
CA SER A 28 -4.78 -18.24 -7.02
C SER A 28 -3.42 -18.25 -7.71
N ARG A 29 -3.30 -17.64 -8.89
CA ARG A 29 -2.06 -17.59 -9.66
C ARG A 29 -1.43 -16.19 -9.72
N ARG A 30 -1.95 -15.25 -8.96
CA ARG A 30 -1.45 -13.89 -9.00
C ARG A 30 -0.11 -13.79 -8.29
N ARG A 31 0.91 -13.34 -9.03
CA ARG A 31 2.28 -13.23 -8.50
C ARG A 31 2.66 -11.81 -8.11
N TYR A 32 2.10 -10.81 -8.77
CA TYR A 32 2.53 -9.42 -8.63
C TYR A 32 1.36 -8.52 -8.28
N ALA A 33 1.60 -7.61 -7.36
CA ALA A 33 0.68 -6.53 -7.04
C ALA A 33 1.14 -5.25 -7.73
N ARG A 34 0.17 -4.47 -8.16
CA ARG A 34 0.36 -3.16 -8.79
C ARG A 34 -0.29 -2.09 -7.95
N LEU A 35 -0.21 -0.84 -8.42
CA LEU A 35 -0.87 0.28 -7.74
C LEU A 35 -2.36 -0.02 -7.53
N GLY A 36 -2.82 0.17 -6.30
CA GLY A 36 -4.22 -0.07 -5.93
C GLY A 36 -4.58 -1.50 -5.62
N ASP A 37 -3.64 -2.43 -5.70
CA ASP A 37 -3.91 -3.83 -5.36
C ASP A 37 -3.79 -4.05 -3.86
N VAL A 38 -4.57 -4.99 -3.33
CA VAL A 38 -4.55 -5.37 -1.92
C VAL A 38 -3.61 -6.56 -1.73
N ILE A 39 -2.76 -6.46 -0.73
CA ILE A 39 -1.82 -7.53 -0.37
C ILE A 39 -1.96 -7.83 1.12
N VAL A 40 -1.52 -9.02 1.51
CA VAL A 40 -1.37 -9.37 2.92
C VAL A 40 0.09 -9.16 3.29
N VAL A 41 0.33 -8.47 4.39
CA VAL A 41 1.68 -8.11 4.83
C VAL A 41 1.93 -8.57 6.26
N ALA A 42 3.20 -8.82 6.56
CA ALA A 42 3.67 -9.02 7.92
C ALA A 42 4.40 -7.75 8.35
N ILE A 43 4.11 -7.27 9.54
CA ILE A 43 4.71 -6.03 10.07
C ILE A 43 6.10 -6.35 10.60
N LYS A 44 7.13 -5.76 9.98
CA LYS A 44 8.53 -6.00 10.35
C LYS A 44 9.07 -4.97 11.31
N GLU A 45 8.60 -3.73 11.23
CA GLU A 45 8.98 -2.65 12.15
C GLU A 45 7.73 -1.86 12.50
N ALA A 46 7.54 -1.59 13.79
CA ALA A 46 6.43 -0.79 14.28
C ALA A 46 6.87 0.08 15.44
N MET A 47 6.22 1.23 15.61
CA MET A 47 6.45 2.08 16.77
C MET A 47 5.80 1.47 18.01
N PRO A 48 6.49 1.49 19.16
CA PRO A 48 5.89 0.95 20.39
C PRO A 48 4.67 1.77 20.83
N GLY A 49 3.70 1.09 21.42
CA GLY A 49 2.50 1.74 21.94
C GLY A 49 1.45 2.10 20.93
N THR A 50 1.57 1.64 19.67
CA THR A 50 0.58 1.91 18.63
C THR A 50 -0.38 0.74 18.45
N LYS A 51 -1.38 0.93 17.57
CA LYS A 51 -2.41 -0.09 17.31
C LYS A 51 -1.85 -1.37 16.69
N VAL A 52 -0.72 -1.28 15.99
CA VAL A 52 -0.12 -2.43 15.30
C VAL A 52 1.20 -2.77 15.97
N LYS A 53 1.56 -4.05 15.90
CA LYS A 53 2.77 -4.57 16.54
C LYS A 53 3.61 -5.33 15.55
N LYS A 54 4.92 -5.36 15.81
CA LYS A 54 5.84 -6.18 15.03
C LYS A 54 5.40 -7.64 15.09
N GLY A 55 5.38 -8.29 13.94
CA GLY A 55 4.97 -9.68 13.81
C GLY A 55 3.50 -9.88 13.47
N ASP A 56 2.67 -8.85 13.59
CA ASP A 56 1.28 -8.94 13.20
C ASP A 56 1.14 -9.05 11.69
N THR A 57 0.03 -9.64 11.26
CA THR A 57 -0.34 -9.63 9.83
C THR A 57 -1.49 -8.66 9.62
N ALA A 58 -1.54 -8.07 8.43
CA ALA A 58 -2.57 -7.10 8.09
C ALA A 58 -2.77 -7.09 6.59
N LYS A 59 -3.88 -6.50 6.14
CA LYS A 59 -4.06 -6.17 4.72
C LYS A 59 -3.54 -4.78 4.47
N ALA A 60 -3.01 -4.57 3.26
CA ALA A 60 -2.52 -3.28 2.84
C ALA A 60 -2.83 -3.06 1.37
N VAL A 61 -2.94 -1.81 0.98
CA VAL A 61 -3.10 -1.43 -0.43
C VAL A 61 -1.82 -0.75 -0.89
N VAL A 62 -1.34 -1.12 -2.08
CA VAL A 62 -0.12 -0.56 -2.65
C VAL A 62 -0.42 0.83 -3.20
N VAL A 63 0.26 1.85 -2.69
CA VAL A 63 0.03 3.24 -3.09
C VAL A 63 1.17 3.81 -3.94
N ARG A 64 2.37 3.25 -3.84
CA ARG A 64 3.54 3.65 -4.64
C ARG A 64 4.35 2.43 -5.02
N VAL A 65 4.88 2.41 -6.25
CA VAL A 65 5.82 1.37 -6.68
C VAL A 65 7.01 2.01 -7.41
N LYS A 66 8.16 1.38 -7.29
CA LYS A 66 9.39 1.84 -7.95
C LYS A 66 9.38 1.61 -9.45
N ASP A 67 8.71 0.56 -9.90
CA ASP A 67 8.65 0.22 -11.31
C ASP A 67 7.72 1.15 -12.07
N ASP A 68 7.97 1.30 -13.37
CA ASP A 68 7.10 2.09 -14.24
C ASP A 68 5.71 1.44 -14.33
N THR A 69 4.68 2.25 -14.13
CA THR A 69 3.29 1.83 -14.32
C THR A 69 2.73 2.58 -15.52
N PRO A 70 2.47 1.88 -16.65
CA PRO A 70 1.90 2.54 -17.81
C PRO A 70 0.46 2.96 -17.57
N ARG A 71 0.08 4.09 -18.16
CA ARG A 71 -1.27 4.64 -18.08
C ARG A 71 -1.93 4.64 -19.45
N ALA A 72 -3.26 4.70 -19.45
CA ALA A 72 -4.04 4.62 -20.69
C ALA A 72 -3.75 5.75 -21.67
N ASP A 73 -3.28 6.90 -21.18
CA ASP A 73 -2.96 8.06 -22.04
C ASP A 73 -1.56 8.01 -22.67
N GLY A 74 -0.84 6.89 -22.51
CA GLY A 74 0.50 6.72 -23.04
C GLY A 74 1.63 7.19 -22.12
N SER A 75 1.32 7.84 -21.00
CA SER A 75 2.30 8.21 -20.00
C SER A 75 2.56 7.05 -19.04
N SER A 76 3.55 7.21 -18.17
CA SER A 76 3.81 6.26 -17.11
C SER A 76 4.16 7.00 -15.83
N ILE A 77 3.98 6.33 -14.68
CA ILE A 77 4.34 6.88 -13.39
C ILE A 77 5.29 5.93 -12.68
N ARG A 78 6.26 6.51 -11.99
CA ARG A 78 7.24 5.78 -11.21
C ARG A 78 7.54 6.56 -9.93
N PHE A 79 7.62 5.87 -8.82
CA PHE A 79 7.95 6.47 -7.52
C PHE A 79 9.35 6.03 -7.11
N ASP A 80 9.92 6.72 -6.10
CA ASP A 80 11.25 6.40 -5.60
C ASP A 80 11.28 5.17 -4.70
N GLU A 81 10.12 4.75 -4.21
CA GLU A 81 10.02 3.65 -3.25
C GLU A 81 8.73 2.86 -3.44
N ASN A 82 8.70 1.66 -2.87
CA ASN A 82 7.48 0.88 -2.76
C ASN A 82 6.83 1.20 -1.43
N SER A 83 5.57 1.61 -1.44
CA SER A 83 4.85 1.99 -0.22
C SER A 83 3.44 1.46 -0.22
N ALA A 84 2.94 1.18 0.98
CA ALA A 84 1.61 0.66 1.19
C ALA A 84 0.94 1.39 2.35
N VAL A 85 -0.38 1.34 2.36
CA VAL A 85 -1.22 1.86 3.45
C VAL A 85 -1.97 0.69 4.05
N LEU A 86 -1.92 0.54 5.37
CA LEU A 86 -2.63 -0.52 6.06
C LEU A 86 -4.14 -0.25 6.04
N ILE A 87 -4.91 -1.29 5.80
CA ILE A 87 -6.36 -1.21 5.73
C ILE A 87 -6.98 -2.25 6.65
N ASN A 88 -8.23 -1.99 7.06
CA ASN A 88 -9.02 -2.93 7.84
C ASN A 88 -9.80 -3.87 6.90
N PRO A 89 -10.52 -4.89 7.44
CA PRO A 89 -11.30 -5.79 6.59
C PRO A 89 -12.37 -5.10 5.75
N GLN A 90 -12.82 -3.89 6.11
CA GLN A 90 -13.77 -3.09 5.36
C GLN A 90 -13.09 -2.25 4.27
N LEU A 91 -11.80 -2.45 4.02
CA LEU A 91 -11.00 -1.74 3.02
C LEU A 91 -10.85 -0.24 3.32
N GLU A 92 -10.92 0.14 4.59
CA GLU A 92 -10.69 1.50 5.03
C GLU A 92 -9.31 1.64 5.66
N PRO A 93 -8.65 2.80 5.55
CA PRO A 93 -7.33 2.97 6.17
C PRO A 93 -7.42 2.91 7.68
N ILE A 94 -6.47 2.23 8.31
CA ILE A 94 -6.37 2.15 9.76
C ILE A 94 -5.88 3.48 10.32
N GLY A 95 -4.92 4.11 9.66
CA GLY A 95 -4.39 5.40 10.07
C GLY A 95 -5.30 6.55 9.68
N THR A 96 -5.04 7.71 10.27
CA THR A 96 -5.81 8.93 10.01
C THR A 96 -5.10 9.89 9.06
N ARG A 97 -3.83 9.64 8.75
CA ARG A 97 -3.02 10.49 7.87
C ARG A 97 -2.23 9.63 6.89
N ILE A 98 -2.06 10.16 5.69
CA ILE A 98 -1.23 9.55 4.65
C ILE A 98 -0.03 10.45 4.40
N PHE A 99 1.15 9.86 4.30
CA PHE A 99 2.40 10.59 4.06
C PHE A 99 2.84 10.43 2.61
N GLY A 100 3.13 11.55 1.98
CA GLY A 100 3.60 11.57 0.60
C GLY A 100 2.51 11.34 -0.43
N PRO A 101 2.87 11.32 -1.72
CA PRO A 101 1.89 11.16 -2.79
C PRO A 101 1.36 9.74 -2.88
N VAL A 102 0.16 9.61 -3.42
CA VAL A 102 -0.42 8.32 -3.80
C VAL A 102 -0.77 8.34 -5.27
N ALA A 103 -0.84 7.16 -5.89
CA ALA A 103 -1.22 7.06 -7.29
C ALA A 103 -2.73 7.21 -7.46
N ARG A 104 -3.15 7.91 -8.51
CA ARG A 104 -4.58 8.11 -8.77
C ARG A 104 -5.31 6.84 -9.19
N GLU A 105 -4.59 5.78 -9.50
CA GLU A 105 -5.16 4.47 -9.80
C GLU A 105 -6.03 3.92 -8.66
N LEU A 106 -5.81 4.37 -7.43
CA LEU A 106 -6.63 3.98 -6.30
C LEU A 106 -8.09 4.41 -6.44
N ARG A 107 -8.35 5.50 -7.16
CA ARG A 107 -9.71 5.98 -7.39
C ARG A 107 -10.57 4.95 -8.11
N GLY A 108 -10.02 4.31 -9.14
CA GLY A 108 -10.70 3.26 -9.87
C GLY A 108 -10.87 1.96 -9.09
N LYS A 109 -10.14 1.81 -8.01
CA LYS A 109 -10.18 0.62 -7.15
C LYS A 109 -10.99 0.84 -5.87
N LYS A 110 -11.74 1.93 -5.78
CA LYS A 110 -12.64 2.26 -4.66
C LYS A 110 -11.95 2.65 -3.36
N PHE A 111 -10.71 3.12 -3.41
CA PHE A 111 -9.99 3.59 -2.22
C PHE A 111 -10.08 5.12 -2.09
N MET A 112 -11.31 5.64 -2.16
CA MET A 112 -11.54 7.09 -2.13
C MET A 112 -11.14 7.73 -0.80
N LYS A 113 -11.26 6.99 0.30
CA LYS A 113 -10.86 7.50 1.62
C LYS A 113 -9.36 7.76 1.70
N ILE A 114 -8.57 6.85 1.13
CA ILE A 114 -7.13 7.03 1.04
C ILE A 114 -6.77 8.24 0.19
N ILE A 115 -7.44 8.40 -0.94
CA ILE A 115 -7.22 9.55 -1.83
C ILE A 115 -7.56 10.85 -1.12
N SER A 116 -8.65 10.89 -0.35
CA SER A 116 -9.06 12.10 0.36
C SER A 116 -8.10 12.47 1.49
N LEU A 117 -7.41 11.51 2.08
CA LEU A 117 -6.43 11.75 3.14
C LEU A 117 -5.03 12.07 2.61
N ALA A 118 -4.75 11.75 1.36
CA ALA A 118 -3.42 11.93 0.78
C ALA A 118 -3.14 13.42 0.53
N PRO A 119 -1.91 13.89 0.82
CA PRO A 119 -1.56 15.29 0.54
C PRO A 119 -1.43 15.58 -0.95
N GLU A 120 -1.15 14.57 -1.75
CA GLU A 120 -0.98 14.73 -3.19
C GLU A 120 -1.39 13.44 -3.90
N VAL A 121 -2.10 13.56 -5.02
CA VAL A 121 -2.52 12.42 -5.84
C VAL A 121 -1.92 12.59 -7.23
N LEU A 122 -1.04 11.69 -7.60
CA LEU A 122 -0.36 11.68 -8.87
C LEU A 122 -0.89 10.55 -9.75
#